data_7c0024c62e2e439dffe1ce00dc2647cd
#
_entry.id   7c0024c62e2e439dffe1ce00dc2647cd
#
_cell.length_a   1.000
_cell.length_b   1.000
_cell.length_c   1.000
_cell.angle_alpha   90.00
_cell.angle_beta   90.00
_cell.angle_gamma   90.00
#
_symmetry.space_group_name_H-M   'P 1'
#
loop_
_entity.id
_entity.type
_entity.pdbx_description
1 polymer ?
#
loop_
_entity_poly.entity_id
_entity_poly.type
_entity_poly.pdbx_seq_one_letter_code
_entity_poly.pdbx_strand_id
1 'polypeptide(L)'
;MRRDTFLKSLAALAATGGLPLSALAATNLKMMIPANPGGGWDTTGRALGKALLDGKLADTVTFENKGGAAGALGLAQFVAGSKGDGNAIMVMGAVMLGGLITGKPPVSLSSATPLARLTSEYNVFVLPANSPFKTMKDVIEQFKKDPGSVKWGGGSRGSTEHIAAAMIARQVGVDATKINYVAFRGGGEATAAILGGNVTIGGGGYSEMAEYIAAGKMKALAVTSGARLKGISVPTLKEQGIDVEIGNWRGVF
;
A
#
# COMPACT_ATOMS: atom_id res chain seq x y z
N MET A 1 40.38 4.39 41.70
CA MET A 1 39.72 3.18 42.28
C MET A 1 40.53 1.96 41.88
N ARG A 2 40.93 1.10 42.84
CA ARG A 2 41.68 -0.12 42.51
C ARG A 2 40.77 -1.14 41.85
N ARG A 3 41.26 -1.80 40.80
CA ARG A 3 40.54 -2.81 40.00
C ARG A 3 39.82 -3.88 40.84
N ASP A 4 40.48 -4.29 41.96
CA ASP A 4 39.93 -5.28 42.89
C ASP A 4 38.73 -4.76 43.69
N THR A 5 38.69 -3.46 43.99
CA THR A 5 37.54 -2.83 44.67
C THR A 5 36.33 -2.75 43.75
N PHE A 6 36.55 -2.47 42.46
CA PHE A 6 35.48 -2.44 41.44
C PHE A 6 34.89 -3.83 41.24
N LEU A 7 35.71 -4.86 41.12
CA LEU A 7 35.27 -6.25 40.95
C LEU A 7 34.52 -6.79 42.20
N LYS A 8 34.96 -6.42 43.40
CA LYS A 8 34.27 -6.79 44.67
C LYS A 8 32.92 -6.06 44.79
N SER A 9 32.81 -4.81 44.31
CA SER A 9 31.56 -4.08 44.29
C SER A 9 30.57 -4.66 43.27
N LEU A 10 31.06 -5.14 42.12
CA LEU A 10 30.22 -5.83 41.11
C LEU A 10 29.71 -7.18 41.62
N ALA A 11 30.58 -7.95 42.33
CA ALA A 11 30.20 -9.23 42.93
C ALA A 11 29.21 -9.06 44.10
N ALA A 12 29.31 -7.98 44.87
CA ALA A 12 28.36 -7.66 45.94
C ALA A 12 26.99 -7.22 45.38
N LEU A 13 26.94 -6.52 44.23
CA LEU A 13 25.69 -6.19 43.55
C LEU A 13 24.98 -7.44 42.98
N ALA A 14 25.74 -8.43 42.55
CA ALA A 14 25.21 -9.71 42.09
C ALA A 14 24.70 -10.63 43.23
N ALA A 15 25.19 -10.44 44.47
CA ALA A 15 24.81 -11.24 45.61
C ALA A 15 23.64 -10.68 46.45
N THR A 16 23.27 -9.42 46.26
CA THR A 16 22.16 -8.77 46.99
C THR A 16 20.91 -8.65 46.11
N GLY A 17 20.27 -9.76 45.87
CA GLY A 17 18.97 -9.79 45.18
C GLY A 17 19.12 -9.55 43.68
N GLY A 18 18.82 -10.56 42.92
CA GLY A 18 18.81 -10.46 41.47
C GLY A 18 18.10 -9.18 41.04
N LEU A 19 18.78 -8.39 40.19
CA LEU A 19 18.05 -7.48 39.34
C LEU A 19 16.85 -8.29 38.85
N PRO A 20 15.59 -7.82 39.02
CA PRO A 20 14.51 -8.52 38.39
C PRO A 20 14.96 -8.59 36.93
N LEU A 21 15.22 -9.80 36.41
CA LEU A 21 15.05 -10.04 35.00
C LEU A 21 13.63 -9.53 34.79
N SER A 22 13.49 -8.27 34.37
CA SER A 22 12.23 -7.74 33.92
C SER A 22 11.79 -8.79 32.94
N ALA A 23 10.83 -9.62 33.35
CA ALA A 23 10.19 -10.54 32.44
C ALA A 23 9.85 -9.63 31.29
N LEU A 24 10.53 -9.79 30.16
CA LEU A 24 10.23 -9.04 28.94
C LEU A 24 8.76 -9.30 28.75
N ALA A 25 7.94 -8.29 29.09
CA ALA A 25 6.50 -8.43 28.99
C ALA A 25 6.22 -8.87 27.57
N ALA A 26 5.46 -9.96 27.42
CA ALA A 26 5.16 -10.52 26.11
C ALA A 26 4.71 -9.40 25.17
N THR A 27 5.42 -9.21 24.07
CA THR A 27 5.12 -8.15 23.10
C THR A 27 4.04 -8.65 22.15
N ASN A 28 2.78 -8.34 22.50
CA ASN A 28 1.61 -8.72 21.71
C ASN A 28 1.19 -7.55 20.84
N LEU A 29 1.65 -7.51 19.59
CA LEU A 29 1.33 -6.43 18.67
C LEU A 29 -0.05 -6.59 18.05
N LYS A 30 -0.75 -5.47 17.94
CA LYS A 30 -2.01 -5.32 17.19
C LYS A 30 -1.72 -4.49 15.95
N MET A 31 -1.92 -5.06 14.78
CA MET A 31 -1.67 -4.38 13.51
C MET A 31 -2.97 -4.06 12.81
N MET A 32 -3.30 -2.78 12.75
CA MET A 32 -4.40 -2.26 11.91
C MET A 32 -3.97 -2.22 10.46
N ILE A 33 -4.74 -2.85 9.58
CA ILE A 33 -4.61 -2.80 8.13
C ILE A 33 -5.85 -2.12 7.56
N PRO A 34 -5.79 -0.83 7.18
CA PRO A 34 -6.98 -0.05 6.81
C PRO A 34 -7.44 -0.34 5.37
N ALA A 35 -7.48 -1.60 5.00
CA ALA A 35 -7.95 -2.12 3.72
C ALA A 35 -8.57 -3.51 3.88
N ASN A 36 -9.37 -3.92 2.91
CA ASN A 36 -9.83 -5.31 2.82
C ASN A 36 -8.65 -6.24 2.50
N PRO A 37 -8.71 -7.53 2.90
CA PRO A 37 -7.63 -8.48 2.67
C PRO A 37 -7.23 -8.65 1.20
N GLY A 38 -5.99 -9.10 0.97
CA GLY A 38 -5.45 -9.49 -0.34
C GLY A 38 -4.89 -8.36 -1.19
N GLY A 39 -4.87 -7.11 -0.68
CA GLY A 39 -4.21 -6.00 -1.35
C GLY A 39 -2.85 -5.65 -0.75
N GLY A 40 -2.17 -4.65 -1.31
CA GLY A 40 -0.81 -4.31 -0.95
C GLY A 40 -0.59 -3.93 0.52
N TRP A 41 -1.54 -3.26 1.18
CA TRP A 41 -1.41 -2.99 2.61
C TRP A 41 -1.55 -4.27 3.45
N ASP A 42 -2.44 -5.18 3.05
CA ASP A 42 -2.59 -6.47 3.73
C ASP A 42 -1.33 -7.33 3.58
N THR A 43 -0.80 -7.45 2.37
CA THR A 43 0.44 -8.17 2.10
C THR A 43 1.62 -7.56 2.86
N THR A 44 1.75 -6.23 2.88
CA THR A 44 2.82 -5.53 3.61
C THR A 44 2.70 -5.76 5.12
N GLY A 45 1.49 -5.64 5.67
CA GLY A 45 1.26 -5.86 7.10
C GLY A 45 1.60 -7.29 7.53
N ARG A 46 1.15 -8.27 6.76
CA ARG A 46 1.45 -9.69 7.06
C ARG A 46 2.94 -10.01 6.92
N ALA A 47 3.60 -9.47 5.90
CA ALA A 47 5.04 -9.63 5.74
C ALA A 47 5.83 -9.00 6.91
N LEU A 48 5.45 -7.78 7.33
CA LEU A 48 6.03 -7.14 8.51
C LEU A 48 5.78 -7.96 9.78
N GLY A 49 4.54 -8.40 10.01
CA GLY A 49 4.20 -9.22 11.17
C GLY A 49 5.01 -10.52 11.22
N LYS A 50 5.16 -11.19 10.06
CA LYS A 50 6.02 -12.36 9.96
C LYS A 50 7.48 -12.04 10.31
N ALA A 51 8.03 -10.95 9.79
CA ALA A 51 9.41 -10.54 10.09
C ALA A 51 9.62 -10.22 11.57
N LEU A 52 8.64 -9.59 12.23
CA LEU A 52 8.70 -9.30 13.67
C LEU A 52 8.68 -10.59 14.52
N LEU A 53 7.86 -11.58 14.14
CA LEU A 53 7.81 -12.89 14.79
C LEU A 53 9.11 -13.68 14.56
N ASP A 54 9.59 -13.78 13.32
CA ASP A 54 10.81 -14.49 12.96
C ASP A 54 12.04 -13.87 13.67
N GLY A 55 12.06 -12.54 13.77
CA GLY A 55 13.09 -11.77 14.48
C GLY A 55 12.96 -11.80 16.01
N LYS A 56 11.94 -12.46 16.57
CA LYS A 56 11.63 -12.49 18.01
C LYS A 56 11.49 -11.09 18.62
N LEU A 57 10.99 -10.14 17.84
CA LEU A 57 10.69 -8.78 18.26
C LEU A 57 9.24 -8.63 18.75
N ALA A 58 8.41 -9.63 18.48
CA ALA A 58 7.07 -9.78 19.01
C ALA A 58 6.81 -11.26 19.29
N ASP A 59 6.03 -11.54 20.34
CA ASP A 59 5.57 -12.90 20.67
C ASP A 59 4.34 -13.27 19.86
N THR A 60 3.46 -12.30 19.63
CA THR A 60 2.29 -12.45 18.77
C THR A 60 2.05 -11.19 17.93
N VAL A 61 1.46 -11.37 16.76
CA VAL A 61 0.94 -10.27 15.92
C VAL A 61 -0.48 -10.62 15.51
N THR A 62 -1.44 -9.79 15.92
CA THR A 62 -2.84 -9.89 15.48
C THR A 62 -3.12 -8.86 14.41
N PHE A 63 -3.90 -9.23 13.39
CA PHE A 63 -4.21 -8.37 12.26
C PHE A 63 -5.69 -8.01 12.27
N GLU A 64 -5.99 -6.73 12.12
CA GLU A 64 -7.34 -6.24 11.94
C GLU A 64 -7.45 -5.51 10.60
N ASN A 65 -8.28 -6.03 9.69
CA ASN A 65 -8.56 -5.39 8.41
C ASN A 65 -9.80 -4.49 8.54
N LYS A 66 -9.64 -3.19 8.20
CA LYS A 66 -10.73 -2.20 8.24
C LYS A 66 -10.71 -1.31 6.99
N GLY A 67 -11.22 -1.84 5.88
CA GLY A 67 -11.31 -1.10 4.63
C GLY A 67 -12.40 -0.04 4.62
N GLY A 68 -12.25 0.95 3.74
CA GLY A 68 -13.23 2.00 3.47
C GLY A 68 -12.65 3.41 3.52
N ALA A 69 -13.20 4.29 2.67
CA ALA A 69 -12.80 5.70 2.53
C ALA A 69 -11.27 5.88 2.39
N ALA A 70 -10.63 5.09 1.53
CA ALA A 70 -9.18 5.07 1.32
C ALA A 70 -8.36 4.85 2.61
N GLY A 71 -8.89 4.08 3.56
CA GLY A 71 -8.27 3.78 4.85
C GLY A 71 -8.66 4.74 5.98
N ALA A 72 -9.42 5.80 5.72
CA ALA A 72 -9.81 6.77 6.73
C ALA A 72 -10.66 6.14 7.86
N LEU A 73 -11.47 5.11 7.56
CA LEU A 73 -12.24 4.42 8.59
C LEU A 73 -11.33 3.65 9.55
N GLY A 74 -10.32 2.94 9.02
CA GLY A 74 -9.31 2.25 9.84
C GLY A 74 -8.46 3.24 10.64
N LEU A 75 -8.05 4.37 10.03
CA LEU A 75 -7.32 5.43 10.73
C LEU A 75 -8.14 6.00 11.89
N ALA A 76 -9.42 6.31 11.67
CA ALA A 76 -10.29 6.84 12.73
C ALA A 76 -10.42 5.86 13.91
N GLN A 77 -10.61 4.58 13.61
CA GLN A 77 -10.67 3.52 14.62
C GLN A 77 -9.34 3.37 15.37
N PHE A 78 -8.21 3.38 14.65
CA PHE A 78 -6.88 3.28 15.23
C PHE A 78 -6.60 4.44 16.19
N VAL A 79 -6.83 5.68 15.75
CA VAL A 79 -6.63 6.89 16.58
C VAL A 79 -7.53 6.91 17.82
N ALA A 80 -8.79 6.47 17.68
CA ALA A 80 -9.73 6.46 18.80
C ALA A 80 -9.44 5.35 19.83
N GLY A 81 -9.03 4.16 19.35
CA GLY A 81 -8.91 2.96 20.19
C GLY A 81 -7.50 2.62 20.65
N SER A 82 -6.46 3.22 20.06
CA SER A 82 -5.06 2.81 20.31
C SER A 82 -4.17 3.95 20.80
N LYS A 83 -4.75 5.08 21.21
CA LYS A 83 -3.97 6.22 21.72
C LYS A 83 -3.19 5.83 22.98
N GLY A 84 -1.85 5.94 22.91
CA GLY A 84 -0.95 5.58 24.00
C GLY A 84 -0.69 4.07 24.16
N ASP A 85 -1.24 3.23 23.28
CA ASP A 85 -0.94 1.79 23.24
C ASP A 85 0.33 1.56 22.39
N GLY A 86 1.48 1.37 23.06
CA GLY A 86 2.76 1.08 22.41
C GLY A 86 2.80 -0.27 21.66
N ASN A 87 1.77 -1.11 21.81
CA ASN A 87 1.64 -2.38 21.10
C ASN A 87 0.71 -2.31 19.88
N ALA A 88 0.20 -1.13 19.55
CA ALA A 88 -0.65 -0.93 18.39
C ALA A 88 0.11 -0.21 17.28
N ILE A 89 0.13 -0.82 16.09
CA ILE A 89 0.74 -0.26 14.89
C ILE A 89 -0.27 -0.30 13.73
N MET A 90 -0.08 0.58 12.76
CA MET A 90 -0.95 0.65 11.59
C MET A 90 -0.13 0.72 10.30
N VAL A 91 -0.48 -0.11 9.32
CA VAL A 91 0.07 0.02 7.96
C VAL A 91 -0.67 1.13 7.21
N MET A 92 0.06 1.94 6.47
CA MET A 92 -0.52 2.97 5.62
C MET A 92 0.37 3.28 4.40
N GLY A 93 -0.02 4.24 3.58
CA GLY A 93 0.79 4.65 2.43
C GLY A 93 0.18 5.81 1.64
N ALA A 94 0.72 6.06 0.45
CA ALA A 94 0.32 7.17 -0.44
C ALA A 94 -1.18 7.22 -0.72
N VAL A 95 -1.83 6.05 -0.82
CA VAL A 95 -3.29 5.94 -1.05
C VAL A 95 -4.09 6.64 0.05
N MET A 96 -3.67 6.51 1.31
CA MET A 96 -4.37 7.18 2.43
C MET A 96 -4.23 8.70 2.33
N LEU A 97 -3.05 9.21 1.98
CA LEU A 97 -2.86 10.67 1.79
C LEU A 97 -3.83 11.22 0.75
N GLY A 98 -3.90 10.58 -0.43
CA GLY A 98 -4.84 10.98 -1.47
C GLY A 98 -6.30 10.89 -1.03
N GLY A 99 -6.66 9.84 -0.29
CA GLY A 99 -7.99 9.67 0.26
C GLY A 99 -8.37 10.72 1.30
N LEU A 100 -7.45 11.10 2.18
CA LEU A 100 -7.67 12.16 3.17
C LEU A 100 -7.84 13.54 2.51
N ILE A 101 -7.07 13.83 1.46
CA ILE A 101 -7.19 15.07 0.69
C ILE A 101 -8.53 15.14 -0.05
N THR A 102 -8.92 14.05 -0.70
CA THR A 102 -10.15 14.02 -1.53
C THR A 102 -11.42 13.89 -0.69
N GLY A 103 -11.39 13.07 0.34
CA GLY A 103 -12.55 12.76 1.19
C GLY A 103 -12.75 13.71 2.36
N LYS A 104 -11.70 14.44 2.77
CA LYS A 104 -11.70 15.38 3.91
C LYS A 104 -12.39 14.81 5.18
N PRO A 105 -12.04 13.59 5.62
CA PRO A 105 -12.64 13.02 6.81
C PRO A 105 -12.21 13.81 8.07
N PRO A 106 -12.95 13.72 9.19
CA PRO A 106 -12.60 14.40 10.44
C PRO A 106 -11.45 13.72 11.21
N VAL A 107 -10.51 13.11 10.51
CA VAL A 107 -9.33 12.44 11.07
C VAL A 107 -8.10 12.80 10.24
N SER A 108 -6.96 12.94 10.90
CA SER A 108 -5.69 13.34 10.29
C SER A 108 -4.57 12.35 10.65
N LEU A 109 -3.62 12.18 9.75
CA LEU A 109 -2.39 11.43 10.02
C LEU A 109 -1.52 12.04 11.13
N SER A 110 -1.66 13.34 11.40
CA SER A 110 -0.96 13.98 12.53
C SER A 110 -1.40 13.44 13.90
N SER A 111 -2.48 12.66 13.94
CA SER A 111 -2.94 11.98 15.16
C SER A 111 -2.27 10.63 15.41
N ALA A 112 -1.43 10.17 14.48
CA ALA A 112 -0.64 8.94 14.61
C ALA A 112 0.85 9.26 14.44
N THR A 113 1.73 8.50 15.09
CA THR A 113 3.17 8.71 15.05
C THR A 113 3.79 7.92 13.90
N PRO A 114 4.44 8.56 12.91
CA PRO A 114 5.11 7.83 11.85
C PRO A 114 6.34 7.10 12.38
N LEU A 115 6.48 5.82 12.08
CA LEU A 115 7.59 4.97 12.51
C LEU A 115 8.59 4.73 11.39
N ALA A 116 8.14 4.18 10.26
CA ALA A 116 9.03 3.84 9.16
C ALA A 116 8.30 3.79 7.81
N ARG A 117 9.01 4.19 6.74
CA ARG A 117 8.66 3.86 5.36
C ARG A 117 9.30 2.53 5.00
N LEU A 118 8.49 1.53 4.68
CA LEU A 118 8.95 0.17 4.42
C LEU A 118 9.26 -0.09 2.96
N THR A 119 8.37 0.36 2.06
CA THR A 119 8.48 0.08 0.62
C THR A 119 8.21 1.30 -0.22
N SER A 120 8.82 1.31 -1.40
CA SER A 120 8.49 2.22 -2.50
C SER A 120 8.34 1.40 -3.76
N GLU A 121 7.24 1.60 -4.46
CA GLU A 121 6.96 0.92 -5.71
C GLU A 121 6.25 1.86 -6.69
N TYR A 122 5.92 1.34 -7.85
CA TYR A 122 5.13 2.04 -8.87
C TYR A 122 3.92 1.21 -9.23
N ASN A 123 2.88 1.88 -9.73
CA ASN A 123 1.71 1.20 -10.24
C ASN A 123 2.00 0.62 -11.63
N VAL A 124 1.29 -0.46 -11.95
CA VAL A 124 1.19 -0.99 -13.29
C VAL A 124 -0.26 -0.85 -13.76
N PHE A 125 -0.46 -0.46 -15.00
CA PHE A 125 -1.74 -0.57 -15.68
C PHE A 125 -1.78 -1.86 -16.50
N VAL A 126 -2.88 -2.59 -16.34
CA VAL A 126 -3.07 -3.92 -16.94
C VAL A 126 -4.43 -4.03 -17.61
N LEU A 127 -4.51 -4.91 -18.60
CA LEU A 127 -5.76 -5.38 -19.20
C LEU A 127 -6.10 -6.79 -18.69
N PRO A 128 -7.39 -7.16 -18.62
CA PRO A 128 -7.79 -8.56 -18.55
C PRO A 128 -7.20 -9.35 -19.72
N ALA A 129 -6.94 -10.65 -19.55
CA ALA A 129 -6.33 -11.49 -20.59
C ALA A 129 -7.16 -11.52 -21.90
N ASN A 130 -8.48 -11.50 -21.77
CA ASN A 130 -9.44 -11.55 -22.88
C ASN A 130 -9.85 -10.16 -23.41
N SER A 131 -9.17 -9.09 -23.00
CA SER A 131 -9.46 -7.74 -23.46
C SER A 131 -9.36 -7.62 -24.98
N PRO A 132 -10.28 -6.89 -25.65
CA PRO A 132 -10.17 -6.56 -27.07
C PRO A 132 -9.00 -5.60 -27.34
N PHE A 133 -8.59 -4.81 -26.36
CA PHE A 133 -7.44 -3.91 -26.45
C PHE A 133 -6.13 -4.68 -26.30
N LYS A 134 -5.08 -4.21 -26.98
CA LYS A 134 -3.75 -4.86 -26.98
C LYS A 134 -2.67 -3.97 -26.38
N THR A 135 -2.79 -2.66 -26.51
CA THR A 135 -1.79 -1.65 -26.17
C THR A 135 -2.39 -0.51 -25.35
N MET A 136 -1.54 0.27 -24.72
CA MET A 136 -1.97 1.51 -24.05
C MET A 136 -2.54 2.50 -25.07
N LYS A 137 -2.00 2.52 -26.29
CA LYS A 137 -2.49 3.36 -27.38
C LYS A 137 -3.95 3.05 -27.72
N ASP A 138 -4.33 1.78 -27.85
CA ASP A 138 -5.71 1.38 -28.15
C ASP A 138 -6.68 1.89 -27.07
N VAL A 139 -6.28 1.75 -25.79
CA VAL A 139 -7.07 2.25 -24.66
C VAL A 139 -7.22 3.77 -24.72
N ILE A 140 -6.14 4.50 -25.01
CA ILE A 140 -6.14 5.96 -25.08
C ILE A 140 -6.98 6.46 -26.28
N GLU A 141 -6.93 5.80 -27.42
CA GLU A 141 -7.76 6.14 -28.59
C GLU A 141 -9.24 6.01 -28.26
N GLN A 142 -9.65 4.89 -27.64
CA GLN A 142 -11.03 4.72 -27.17
C GLN A 142 -11.39 5.75 -26.09
N PHE A 143 -10.48 6.00 -25.15
CA PHE A 143 -10.69 6.97 -24.07
C PHE A 143 -10.89 8.40 -24.57
N LYS A 144 -10.17 8.80 -25.63
CA LYS A 144 -10.38 10.11 -26.29
C LYS A 144 -11.72 10.18 -27.02
N LYS A 145 -12.15 9.08 -27.63
CA LYS A 145 -13.41 9.02 -28.38
C LYS A 145 -14.63 9.05 -27.45
N ASP A 146 -14.60 8.25 -26.40
CA ASP A 146 -15.66 8.14 -25.39
C ASP A 146 -15.06 7.80 -24.02
N PRO A 147 -14.77 8.83 -23.21
CA PRO A 147 -14.17 8.64 -21.88
C PRO A 147 -14.98 7.71 -20.96
N GLY A 148 -16.32 7.78 -21.04
CA GLY A 148 -17.22 6.99 -20.22
C GLY A 148 -17.20 5.49 -20.52
N SER A 149 -16.84 5.12 -21.75
CA SER A 149 -16.77 3.71 -22.18
C SER A 149 -15.56 2.96 -21.62
N VAL A 150 -14.51 3.68 -21.20
CA VAL A 150 -13.30 3.08 -20.61
C VAL A 150 -13.44 3.05 -19.09
N LYS A 151 -13.73 1.87 -18.54
CA LYS A 151 -13.81 1.65 -17.08
C LYS A 151 -12.41 1.46 -16.53
N TRP A 152 -11.91 2.45 -15.79
CA TRP A 152 -10.65 2.36 -15.05
C TRP A 152 -10.92 1.74 -13.67
N GLY A 153 -10.28 0.63 -13.34
CA GLY A 153 -10.43 -0.04 -12.04
C GLY A 153 -9.17 0.07 -11.21
N GLY A 154 -9.33 0.21 -9.91
CA GLY A 154 -8.19 0.26 -8.98
C GLY A 154 -8.64 0.44 -7.54
N GLY A 155 -7.74 0.84 -6.66
CA GLY A 155 -8.05 1.12 -5.27
C GLY A 155 -9.10 2.22 -5.07
N SER A 156 -9.19 2.72 -3.87
CA SER A 156 -10.17 3.74 -3.48
C SER A 156 -10.04 5.03 -4.30
N ARG A 157 -11.08 5.85 -4.31
CA ARG A 157 -10.99 7.23 -4.85
C ARG A 157 -9.88 7.98 -4.12
N GLY A 158 -9.03 8.69 -4.89
CA GLY A 158 -7.81 9.33 -4.36
C GLY A 158 -6.61 8.39 -4.26
N SER A 159 -6.73 7.12 -4.63
CA SER A 159 -5.58 6.22 -4.73
C SER A 159 -4.60 6.65 -5.82
N THR A 160 -3.40 6.12 -5.78
CA THR A 160 -2.35 6.43 -6.76
C THR A 160 -2.76 6.06 -8.18
N GLU A 161 -3.54 5.00 -8.37
CA GLU A 161 -4.10 4.57 -9.66
C GLU A 161 -5.16 5.56 -10.16
N HIS A 162 -6.02 6.05 -9.27
CA HIS A 162 -7.03 7.05 -9.62
C HIS A 162 -6.37 8.37 -10.02
N ILE A 163 -5.37 8.81 -9.26
CA ILE A 163 -4.59 10.01 -9.57
C ILE A 163 -3.87 9.84 -10.90
N ALA A 164 -3.22 8.68 -11.13
CA ALA A 164 -2.55 8.38 -12.39
C ALA A 164 -3.51 8.42 -13.58
N ALA A 165 -4.71 7.84 -13.46
CA ALA A 165 -5.74 7.91 -14.50
C ALA A 165 -6.15 9.36 -14.81
N ALA A 166 -6.29 10.20 -13.78
CA ALA A 166 -6.58 11.62 -13.95
C ALA A 166 -5.42 12.40 -14.61
N MET A 167 -4.17 12.08 -14.25
CA MET A 167 -2.97 12.65 -14.88
C MET A 167 -2.90 12.23 -16.36
N ILE A 168 -3.16 10.95 -16.67
CA ILE A 168 -3.21 10.45 -18.05
C ILE A 168 -4.28 11.20 -18.84
N ALA A 169 -5.52 11.34 -18.31
CA ALA A 169 -6.59 12.07 -18.97
C ALA A 169 -6.15 13.47 -19.37
N ARG A 170 -5.56 14.22 -18.45
CA ARG A 170 -5.05 15.58 -18.71
C ARG A 170 -3.96 15.59 -19.79
N GLN A 171 -3.00 14.66 -19.74
CA GLN A 171 -1.92 14.56 -20.71
C GLN A 171 -2.43 14.26 -22.14
N VAL A 172 -3.49 13.47 -22.25
CA VAL A 172 -4.04 13.10 -23.57
C VAL A 172 -5.17 14.02 -24.03
N GLY A 173 -5.44 15.11 -23.29
CA GLY A 173 -6.47 16.11 -23.65
C GLY A 173 -7.91 15.69 -23.36
N VAL A 174 -8.12 14.76 -22.42
CA VAL A 174 -9.44 14.34 -21.94
C VAL A 174 -9.76 15.03 -20.62
N ASP A 175 -11.01 15.48 -20.47
CA ASP A 175 -11.50 16.03 -19.21
C ASP A 175 -11.47 14.96 -18.11
N ALA A 176 -10.64 15.17 -17.08
CA ALA A 176 -10.48 14.23 -15.97
C ALA A 176 -11.77 13.97 -15.18
N THR A 177 -12.76 14.88 -15.22
CA THR A 177 -14.06 14.69 -14.57
C THR A 177 -14.94 13.65 -15.26
N LYS A 178 -14.61 13.30 -16.50
CA LYS A 178 -15.34 12.31 -17.32
C LYS A 178 -14.80 10.88 -17.17
N ILE A 179 -13.78 10.69 -16.33
CA ILE A 179 -13.22 9.35 -16.09
C ILE A 179 -14.25 8.45 -15.41
N ASN A 180 -14.54 7.32 -16.03
CA ASN A 180 -15.32 6.26 -15.41
C ASN A 180 -14.40 5.41 -14.50
N TYR A 181 -14.21 5.86 -13.25
CA TYR A 181 -13.36 5.17 -12.29
C TYR A 181 -14.18 4.30 -11.34
N VAL A 182 -13.92 2.99 -11.38
CA VAL A 182 -14.51 1.97 -10.51
C VAL A 182 -13.56 1.76 -9.32
N ALA A 183 -13.94 2.33 -8.17
CA ALA A 183 -13.16 2.28 -6.94
C ALA A 183 -13.49 1.03 -6.12
N PHE A 184 -12.45 0.34 -5.63
CA PHE A 184 -12.56 -0.81 -4.73
C PHE A 184 -12.00 -0.49 -3.35
N ARG A 185 -12.42 -1.27 -2.32
CA ARG A 185 -12.00 -1.06 -0.92
C ARG A 185 -10.62 -1.63 -0.59
N GLY A 186 -9.99 -2.29 -1.57
CA GLY A 186 -8.65 -2.88 -1.45
C GLY A 186 -8.18 -3.46 -2.77
N GLY A 187 -6.86 -3.66 -2.90
CA GLY A 187 -6.22 -4.18 -4.12
C GLY A 187 -6.72 -5.58 -4.49
N GLY A 188 -7.05 -6.42 -3.51
CA GLY A 188 -7.58 -7.77 -3.78
C GLY A 188 -8.91 -7.75 -4.53
N GLU A 189 -9.85 -6.87 -4.14
CA GLU A 189 -11.13 -6.70 -4.85
C GLU A 189 -10.90 -6.14 -6.27
N ALA A 190 -10.01 -5.16 -6.41
CA ALA A 190 -9.64 -4.61 -7.72
C ALA A 190 -9.03 -5.68 -8.62
N THR A 191 -8.11 -6.49 -8.11
CA THR A 191 -7.49 -7.60 -8.84
C THR A 191 -8.54 -8.62 -9.31
N ALA A 192 -9.48 -9.01 -8.45
CA ALA A 192 -10.56 -9.92 -8.83
C ALA A 192 -11.46 -9.32 -9.94
N ALA A 193 -11.78 -8.03 -9.85
CA ALA A 193 -12.57 -7.35 -10.87
C ALA A 193 -11.84 -7.25 -12.23
N ILE A 194 -10.52 -7.05 -12.22
CA ILE A 194 -9.69 -7.04 -13.43
C ILE A 194 -9.69 -8.44 -14.05
N LEU A 195 -9.39 -9.47 -13.27
CA LEU A 195 -9.36 -10.87 -13.74
C LEU A 195 -10.71 -11.30 -14.32
N GLY A 196 -11.81 -10.86 -13.71
CA GLY A 196 -13.18 -11.12 -14.16
C GLY A 196 -13.62 -10.30 -15.37
N GLY A 197 -12.80 -9.37 -15.89
CA GLY A 197 -13.17 -8.51 -17.03
C GLY A 197 -14.23 -7.46 -16.70
N ASN A 198 -14.45 -7.13 -15.42
CA ASN A 198 -15.47 -6.17 -14.98
C ASN A 198 -15.03 -4.70 -15.18
N VAL A 199 -13.77 -4.48 -15.50
CA VAL A 199 -13.17 -3.18 -15.85
C VAL A 199 -12.43 -3.29 -17.17
N THR A 200 -12.30 -2.17 -17.90
CA THR A 200 -11.62 -2.13 -19.19
C THR A 200 -10.10 -2.18 -19.00
N ILE A 201 -9.60 -1.40 -18.07
CA ILE A 201 -8.19 -1.30 -17.69
C ILE A 201 -8.11 -1.23 -16.16
N GLY A 202 -7.19 -1.93 -15.56
CA GLY A 202 -6.97 -1.91 -14.12
C GLY A 202 -5.62 -1.32 -13.75
N GLY A 203 -5.50 -0.83 -12.53
CA GLY A 203 -4.24 -0.35 -11.96
C GLY A 203 -4.05 -0.80 -10.52
N GLY A 204 -2.80 -0.98 -10.13
CA GLY A 204 -2.39 -1.32 -8.77
C GLY A 204 -0.87 -1.38 -8.64
N GLY A 205 -0.35 -1.67 -7.45
CA GLY A 205 1.08 -1.88 -7.26
C GLY A 205 1.59 -3.04 -8.13
N TYR A 206 2.75 -2.86 -8.78
CA TYR A 206 3.29 -3.90 -9.64
C TYR A 206 3.44 -5.24 -8.90
N SER A 207 3.89 -5.20 -7.66
CA SER A 207 4.06 -6.39 -6.81
C SER A 207 2.78 -7.20 -6.60
N GLU A 208 1.62 -6.54 -6.59
CA GLU A 208 0.31 -7.18 -6.42
C GLU A 208 -0.16 -7.93 -7.68
N MET A 209 0.33 -7.53 -8.85
CA MET A 209 -0.11 -8.03 -10.16
C MET A 209 0.92 -8.92 -10.87
N ALA A 210 2.16 -8.94 -10.39
CA ALA A 210 3.29 -9.59 -11.04
C ALA A 210 3.04 -11.07 -11.38
N GLU A 211 2.46 -11.84 -10.43
CA GLU A 211 2.16 -13.26 -10.65
C GLU A 211 1.08 -13.47 -11.72
N TYR A 212 0.06 -12.63 -11.76
CA TYR A 212 -1.00 -12.71 -12.77
C TYR A 212 -0.50 -12.31 -14.15
N ILE A 213 0.42 -11.33 -14.22
CA ILE A 213 1.10 -10.93 -15.46
C ILE A 213 1.98 -12.09 -15.96
N ALA A 214 2.80 -12.68 -15.10
CA ALA A 214 3.66 -13.81 -15.44
C ALA A 214 2.86 -15.04 -15.89
N ALA A 215 1.70 -15.28 -15.27
CA ALA A 215 0.78 -16.38 -15.64
C ALA A 215 -0.07 -16.08 -16.88
N GLY A 216 0.10 -14.92 -17.54
CA GLY A 216 -0.70 -14.51 -18.71
C GLY A 216 -2.18 -14.22 -18.42
N LYS A 217 -2.56 -14.12 -17.15
CA LYS A 217 -3.94 -13.80 -16.73
C LYS A 217 -4.26 -12.31 -16.81
N MET A 218 -3.22 -11.48 -16.84
CA MET A 218 -3.28 -10.04 -17.08
C MET A 218 -2.21 -9.65 -18.09
N LYS A 219 -2.49 -8.62 -18.89
CA LYS A 219 -1.56 -8.04 -19.85
C LYS A 219 -1.11 -6.68 -19.34
N ALA A 220 0.16 -6.57 -18.96
CA ALA A 220 0.72 -5.29 -18.55
C ALA A 220 0.89 -4.33 -19.72
N LEU A 221 0.46 -3.09 -19.54
CA LEU A 221 0.54 -2.03 -20.56
C LEU A 221 1.63 -1.00 -20.26
N ALA A 222 1.69 -0.52 -19.03
CA ALA A 222 2.64 0.52 -18.62
C ALA A 222 2.84 0.53 -17.11
N VAL A 223 4.04 0.90 -16.67
CA VAL A 223 4.33 1.28 -15.29
C VAL A 223 4.37 2.80 -15.14
N THR A 224 4.05 3.30 -13.94
CA THR A 224 4.01 4.74 -13.63
C THR A 224 5.35 5.30 -13.17
N SER A 225 6.45 4.58 -13.36
CA SER A 225 7.80 5.03 -13.05
C SER A 225 8.36 5.97 -14.12
N GLY A 226 9.28 6.85 -13.72
CA GLY A 226 9.95 7.77 -14.64
C GLY A 226 10.92 7.08 -15.61
N ALA A 227 11.42 5.90 -15.22
CA ALA A 227 12.29 5.05 -16.03
C ALA A 227 11.90 3.57 -15.86
N ARG A 228 12.36 2.70 -16.75
CA ARG A 228 12.11 1.25 -16.64
C ARG A 228 12.60 0.69 -15.33
N LEU A 229 11.78 -0.16 -14.74
CA LEU A 229 12.13 -0.86 -13.51
C LEU A 229 13.06 -2.04 -13.84
N LYS A 230 14.12 -2.19 -13.05
CA LYS A 230 15.10 -3.28 -13.24
C LYS A 230 14.42 -4.65 -13.12
N GLY A 231 14.65 -5.50 -14.11
CA GLY A 231 14.07 -6.86 -14.14
C GLY A 231 12.61 -6.92 -14.59
N ILE A 232 12.02 -5.79 -15.00
CA ILE A 232 10.64 -5.70 -15.49
C ILE A 232 10.65 -5.21 -16.93
N SER A 233 10.05 -6.00 -17.84
CA SER A 233 10.01 -5.68 -19.28
C SER A 233 8.91 -4.68 -19.65
N VAL A 234 8.01 -4.34 -18.71
CA VAL A 234 6.88 -3.44 -18.95
C VAL A 234 7.39 -2.02 -19.23
N PRO A 235 6.97 -1.36 -20.31
CA PRO A 235 7.38 0.01 -20.61
C PRO A 235 6.77 1.00 -19.64
N THR A 236 7.37 2.18 -19.53
CA THR A 236 6.78 3.30 -18.77
C THR A 236 5.71 4.01 -19.58
N LEU A 237 4.88 4.82 -18.91
CA LEU A 237 3.96 5.75 -19.59
C LEU A 237 4.74 6.77 -20.43
N LYS A 238 5.88 7.27 -19.90
CA LYS A 238 6.75 8.25 -20.59
C LYS A 238 7.31 7.70 -21.90
N GLU A 239 7.76 6.44 -21.94
CA GLU A 239 8.22 5.79 -23.16
C GLU A 239 7.12 5.67 -24.23
N GLN A 240 5.86 5.75 -23.83
CA GLN A 240 4.71 5.70 -24.71
C GLN A 240 4.13 7.09 -25.01
N GLY A 241 4.88 8.16 -24.71
CA GLY A 241 4.49 9.55 -24.99
C GLY A 241 3.49 10.15 -24.00
N ILE A 242 3.27 9.52 -22.86
CA ILE A 242 2.40 10.00 -21.79
C ILE A 242 3.27 10.42 -20.61
N ASP A 243 3.52 11.72 -20.47
CA ASP A 243 4.39 12.26 -19.41
C ASP A 243 3.69 12.24 -18.04
N VAL A 244 3.56 11.03 -17.51
CA VAL A 244 2.99 10.76 -16.18
C VAL A 244 3.97 9.91 -15.37
N GLU A 245 4.27 10.39 -14.18
CA GLU A 245 5.05 9.67 -13.18
C GLU A 245 4.36 9.81 -11.82
N ILE A 246 4.13 8.70 -11.13
CA ILE A 246 3.59 8.69 -9.78
C ILE A 246 4.06 7.42 -9.05
N GLY A 247 4.71 7.62 -7.91
CA GLY A 247 5.12 6.55 -7.02
C GLY A 247 4.04 6.14 -6.04
N ASN A 248 4.15 4.93 -5.55
CA ASN A 248 3.41 4.43 -4.42
C ASN A 248 4.40 4.05 -3.30
N TRP A 249 4.01 4.22 -2.06
CA TRP A 249 4.83 3.83 -0.92
C TRP A 249 3.95 3.31 0.21
N ARG A 250 4.53 2.47 1.07
CA ARG A 250 3.89 1.93 2.26
C ARG A 250 4.81 2.08 3.46
N GLY A 251 4.21 2.33 4.60
CA GLY A 251 4.90 2.52 5.87
C GLY A 251 4.05 2.08 7.05
N VAL A 252 4.58 2.31 8.24
CA VAL A 252 3.92 2.02 9.52
C VAL A 252 3.92 3.24 10.44
N PHE A 253 2.89 3.36 11.21
CA PHE A 253 2.62 4.33 12.25
C PHE A 253 2.32 3.63 13.56
#